data_94415a3b97b9a5311481a7cdc1a500b3
#
_entry.id   94415a3b97b9a5311481a7cdc1a500b3
#
_cell.length_a   1.000
_cell.length_b   1.000
_cell.length_c   1.000
_cell.angle_alpha   90.00
_cell.angle_beta   90.00
_cell.angle_gamma   90.00
#
_symmetry.space_group_name_H-M   'P 1'
#
loop_
_entity.id
_entity.type
_entity.pdbx_description
1 polymer ?
#
loop_
_entity_poly.entity_id
_entity_poly.type
_entity_poly.pdbx_seq_one_letter_code
_entity_poly.pdbx_strand_id
1 'polypeptide(L)'
;DFVNRHIMPLKQLLAKNTKDTTIEKSHIPILIVVPNTIVPLSYQLERTRESINDIQLKHIIKPEWFENAQGVSTPDKPYLLLDVETGYAMKNTPPKKCVKSFNDQGRFALTVDEGIALISHCPEVLESHWVDLPGSVLIHKFVGEDVMKRGMLSSLPPAFAKATFVPTLNYIYYNYLRLYYIYEMTETPYSGSASCASRLSL
;
A
#
# COMPACT_ATOMS: atom_id res chain seq x y z
N ASP A 1 21.26 -11.07 -16.27
CA ASP A 1 21.66 -10.22 -15.15
C ASP A 1 20.51 -9.25 -14.83
N PHE A 2 19.93 -9.41 -13.63
CA PHE A 2 18.79 -8.65 -13.12
C PHE A 2 19.09 -7.14 -13.08
N VAL A 3 20.29 -6.76 -12.65
CA VAL A 3 20.68 -5.36 -12.52
C VAL A 3 20.62 -4.64 -13.87
N ASN A 4 21.19 -5.24 -14.90
CA ASN A 4 21.22 -4.60 -16.24
C ASN A 4 19.83 -4.57 -16.90
N ARG A 5 19.00 -5.60 -16.68
CA ARG A 5 17.66 -5.68 -17.28
C ARG A 5 16.62 -4.81 -16.61
N HIS A 6 16.73 -4.62 -15.30
CA HIS A 6 15.67 -3.99 -14.53
C HIS A 6 16.11 -2.72 -13.78
N ILE A 7 17.31 -2.71 -13.21
CA ILE A 7 17.76 -1.59 -12.38
C ILE A 7 18.38 -0.45 -13.22
N MET A 8 19.19 -0.79 -14.21
CA MET A 8 19.85 0.25 -15.02
C MET A 8 18.85 1.13 -15.81
N PRO A 9 17.81 0.55 -16.45
CA PRO A 9 16.78 1.36 -17.10
C PRO A 9 15.99 2.23 -16.10
N LEU A 10 15.69 1.73 -14.89
CA LEU A 10 15.05 2.54 -13.83
C LEU A 10 15.93 3.72 -13.40
N LYS A 11 17.25 3.54 -13.28
CA LYS A 11 18.18 4.64 -12.99
C LYS A 11 18.16 5.71 -14.07
N GLN A 12 18.04 5.33 -15.34
CA GLN A 12 17.93 6.28 -16.45
C GLN A 12 16.59 7.05 -16.40
N LEU A 13 15.49 6.38 -16.08
CA LEU A 13 14.19 7.02 -15.87
C LEU A 13 14.23 7.97 -14.67
N LEU A 14 14.85 7.55 -13.58
CA LEU A 14 15.06 8.36 -12.40
C LEU A 14 15.79 9.67 -12.77
N ALA A 15 16.93 9.57 -13.44
CA ALA A 15 17.73 10.73 -13.83
C ALA A 15 16.99 11.74 -14.72
N LYS A 16 16.01 11.28 -15.52
CA LYS A 16 15.17 12.15 -16.36
C LYS A 16 14.06 12.87 -15.56
N ASN A 17 13.62 12.27 -14.47
CA ASN A 17 12.44 12.74 -13.72
C ASN A 17 12.79 13.41 -12.38
N THR A 18 14.04 13.35 -11.92
CA THR A 18 14.51 14.10 -10.75
C THR A 18 14.79 15.55 -11.14
N LYS A 19 13.84 16.41 -10.85
CA LYS A 19 14.11 17.85 -10.64
C LYS A 19 14.15 18.06 -9.12
N ASP A 20 14.99 18.97 -8.63
CA ASP A 20 15.16 19.30 -7.21
C ASP A 20 13.83 19.22 -6.42
N THR A 21 13.71 18.20 -5.60
CA THR A 21 12.51 17.96 -4.81
C THR A 21 12.92 17.80 -3.36
N THR A 22 12.56 18.78 -2.56
CA THR A 22 12.53 18.66 -1.10
C THR A 22 11.51 17.60 -0.72
N ILE A 23 11.96 16.54 -0.07
CA ILE A 23 11.08 15.49 0.45
C ILE A 23 10.29 16.10 1.62
N GLU A 24 9.04 16.46 1.37
CA GLU A 24 8.09 16.74 2.44
C GLU A 24 7.60 15.40 3.01
N LYS A 25 7.37 15.31 4.34
CA LYS A 25 6.95 14.08 5.03
C LYS A 25 5.67 13.43 4.45
N SER A 26 4.86 14.19 3.72
CA SER A 26 3.63 13.75 3.08
C SER A 26 3.79 13.38 1.61
N HIS A 27 4.94 13.71 1.00
CA HIS A 27 5.10 13.68 -0.45
C HIS A 27 6.46 13.11 -0.85
N ILE A 28 6.46 12.05 -1.65
CA ILE A 28 7.67 11.38 -2.13
C ILE A 28 7.72 11.51 -3.64
N PRO A 29 8.73 12.20 -4.20
CA PRO A 29 8.79 12.47 -5.63
C PRO A 29 8.86 11.23 -6.48
N ILE A 30 9.62 10.22 -6.04
CA ILE A 30 9.85 8.98 -6.80
C ILE A 30 10.02 7.81 -5.85
N LEU A 31 9.38 6.69 -6.19
CA LEU A 31 9.48 5.43 -5.47
C LEU A 31 9.68 4.28 -6.45
N ILE A 32 10.60 3.35 -6.16
CA ILE A 32 10.79 2.12 -6.95
C ILE A 32 9.91 1.02 -6.39
N VAL A 33 9.17 0.36 -7.27
CA VAL A 33 8.34 -0.81 -6.94
C VAL A 33 8.87 -2.05 -7.64
N VAL A 34 9.01 -3.13 -6.87
CA VAL A 34 9.28 -4.47 -7.38
C VAL A 34 7.99 -5.29 -7.25
N PRO A 35 7.36 -5.70 -8.38
CA PRO A 35 6.11 -6.45 -8.33
C PRO A 35 6.23 -7.79 -7.60
N ASN A 36 5.13 -8.25 -7.01
CA ASN A 36 5.05 -9.54 -6.32
C ASN A 36 5.30 -10.75 -7.23
N THR A 37 5.12 -10.58 -8.54
CA THR A 37 5.44 -11.58 -9.57
C THR A 37 6.95 -11.83 -9.71
N ILE A 38 7.79 -10.90 -9.23
CA ILE A 38 9.26 -10.99 -9.26
C ILE A 38 9.79 -11.37 -7.87
N VAL A 39 9.30 -10.69 -6.83
CA VAL A 39 9.67 -10.95 -5.43
C VAL A 39 8.39 -11.06 -4.60
N PRO A 40 8.09 -12.23 -3.99
CA PRO A 40 6.90 -12.39 -3.18
C PRO A 40 6.74 -11.32 -2.09
N LEU A 41 5.52 -10.83 -1.89
CA LEU A 41 5.22 -9.77 -0.92
C LEU A 41 5.61 -10.15 0.52
N SER A 42 5.45 -11.42 0.89
CA SER A 42 5.89 -11.93 2.20
C SER A 42 7.39 -11.73 2.42
N TYR A 43 8.21 -11.97 1.38
CA TYR A 43 9.64 -11.74 1.44
C TYR A 43 10.01 -10.24 1.48
N GLN A 44 9.30 -9.42 0.69
CA GLN A 44 9.50 -7.96 0.71
C GLN A 44 9.19 -7.38 2.10
N LEU A 45 8.08 -7.79 2.73
CA LEU A 45 7.72 -7.40 4.09
C LEU A 45 8.76 -7.85 5.13
N GLU A 46 9.30 -9.05 4.99
CA GLU A 46 10.34 -9.55 5.89
C GLU A 46 11.62 -8.73 5.79
N ARG A 47 12.02 -8.35 4.56
CA ARG A 47 13.16 -7.46 4.33
C ARG A 47 12.93 -6.04 4.84
N THR A 48 11.72 -5.53 4.70
CA THR A 48 11.33 -4.23 5.30
C THR A 48 11.52 -4.26 6.81
N ARG A 49 11.13 -5.33 7.47
CA ARG A 49 11.35 -5.55 8.91
C ARG A 49 12.84 -5.50 9.29
N GLU A 50 13.70 -6.19 8.51
CA GLU A 50 15.14 -6.22 8.79
C GLU A 50 15.80 -4.83 8.66
N SER A 51 15.27 -3.97 7.79
CA SER A 51 15.78 -2.61 7.59
C SER A 51 15.33 -1.62 8.69
N ILE A 52 14.28 -1.97 9.43
CA ILE A 52 13.74 -1.15 10.52
C ILE A 52 14.12 -1.84 11.83
N ASN A 53 15.20 -1.38 12.49
CA ASN A 53 15.74 -1.98 13.72
C ASN A 53 14.66 -2.30 14.75
N ASP A 54 14.63 -3.56 15.25
CA ASP A 54 13.78 -4.09 16.31
C ASP A 54 12.26 -4.17 16.02
N ILE A 55 11.81 -3.98 14.80
CA ILE A 55 10.39 -4.15 14.47
C ILE A 55 10.06 -5.63 14.24
N GLN A 56 9.11 -6.15 15.02
CA GLN A 56 8.56 -7.47 14.78
C GLN A 56 7.42 -7.41 13.75
N LEU A 57 7.46 -8.31 12.77
CA LEU A 57 6.36 -8.44 11.82
C LEU A 57 5.22 -9.22 12.47
N LYS A 58 4.11 -8.55 12.72
CA LYS A 58 2.84 -9.19 13.09
C LYS A 58 1.82 -8.94 12.00
N HIS A 59 1.96 -9.63 10.87
CA HIS A 59 0.89 -9.60 9.89
C HIS A 59 -0.20 -10.58 10.32
N ILE A 60 -1.39 -10.08 10.47
CA ILE A 60 -2.57 -10.89 10.74
C ILE A 60 -3.11 -11.45 9.43
N ILE A 61 -2.84 -10.79 8.32
CA ILE A 61 -3.37 -11.10 6.98
C ILE A 61 -2.22 -11.31 6.02
N LYS A 62 -2.31 -12.40 5.25
CA LYS A 62 -1.30 -12.71 4.24
C LYS A 62 -1.43 -11.73 3.07
N PRO A 63 -0.31 -11.17 2.57
CA PRO A 63 -0.35 -10.27 1.41
C PRO A 63 -1.04 -10.87 0.19
N GLU A 64 -0.93 -12.18 -0.01
CA GLU A 64 -1.54 -12.92 -1.11
C GLU A 64 -3.08 -13.02 -1.03
N TRP A 65 -3.68 -12.54 0.04
CA TRP A 65 -5.13 -12.43 0.16
C TRP A 65 -5.70 -11.16 -0.47
N PHE A 66 -4.82 -10.28 -0.94
CA PHE A 66 -5.23 -9.06 -1.63
C PHE A 66 -5.02 -9.19 -3.14
N GLU A 67 -5.89 -8.55 -3.89
CA GLU A 67 -5.79 -8.38 -5.33
C GLU A 67 -5.95 -6.90 -5.70
N ASN A 68 -5.56 -6.53 -6.91
CA ASN A 68 -5.80 -5.17 -7.38
C ASN A 68 -7.29 -4.87 -7.44
N ALA A 69 -7.68 -3.68 -7.02
CA ALA A 69 -9.05 -3.20 -7.12
C ALA A 69 -9.49 -3.16 -8.59
N GLN A 70 -10.79 -3.22 -8.84
CA GLN A 70 -11.35 -3.18 -10.18
C GLN A 70 -10.86 -1.92 -10.94
N GLY A 71 -10.31 -2.13 -12.13
CA GLY A 71 -9.78 -1.06 -12.98
C GLY A 71 -8.36 -0.60 -12.62
N VAL A 72 -7.75 -1.17 -11.58
CA VAL A 72 -6.34 -0.89 -11.25
C VAL A 72 -5.44 -1.89 -11.95
N SER A 73 -4.49 -1.37 -12.74
CA SER A 73 -3.45 -2.16 -13.42
C SER A 73 -2.08 -1.66 -12.98
N THR A 74 -1.20 -2.60 -12.66
CA THR A 74 0.20 -2.33 -12.32
C THR A 74 1.12 -3.03 -13.30
N PRO A 75 2.31 -2.47 -13.60
CA PRO A 75 3.29 -3.16 -14.43
C PRO A 75 3.74 -4.49 -13.81
N ASP A 76 4.07 -5.46 -14.66
CA ASP A 76 4.60 -6.79 -14.30
C ASP A 76 6.14 -6.82 -14.15
N LYS A 77 6.80 -5.69 -14.42
CA LYS A 77 8.24 -5.46 -14.27
C LYS A 77 8.49 -4.39 -13.21
N PRO A 78 9.72 -4.25 -12.67
CA PRO A 78 10.05 -3.12 -11.81
C PRO A 78 9.72 -1.80 -12.47
N TYR A 79 9.11 -0.90 -11.73
CA TYR A 79 8.61 0.39 -12.23
C TYR A 79 8.80 1.50 -11.21
N LEU A 80 8.62 2.74 -11.66
CA LEU A 80 8.65 3.92 -10.80
C LEU A 80 7.22 4.42 -10.55
N LEU A 81 6.94 4.77 -9.30
CA LEU A 81 5.86 5.69 -8.96
C LEU A 81 6.41 7.11 -8.96
N LEU A 82 5.68 8.01 -9.54
CA LEU A 82 5.98 9.45 -9.49
C LEU A 82 4.95 10.15 -8.61
N ASP A 83 5.46 11.14 -7.86
CA ASP A 83 4.60 12.04 -7.11
C ASP A 83 3.67 11.29 -6.16
N VAL A 84 4.27 10.56 -5.21
CA VAL A 84 3.55 9.73 -4.24
C VAL A 84 3.10 10.60 -3.07
N GLU A 85 1.78 10.67 -2.85
CA GLU A 85 1.17 11.23 -1.65
C GLU A 85 0.92 10.07 -0.66
N THR A 86 1.44 10.20 0.56
CA THR A 86 1.51 9.10 1.53
C THR A 86 0.17 8.77 2.22
N GLY A 87 -0.85 9.59 2.01
CA GLY A 87 -2.14 9.50 2.68
C GLY A 87 -2.33 10.52 3.81
N TYR A 88 -1.30 11.26 4.18
CA TYR A 88 -1.39 12.21 5.31
C TYR A 88 -2.50 13.25 5.11
N ALA A 89 -2.63 13.80 3.91
CA ALA A 89 -3.68 14.77 3.56
C ALA A 89 -5.09 14.16 3.51
N MET A 90 -5.20 12.84 3.44
CA MET A 90 -6.47 12.10 3.34
C MET A 90 -6.94 11.50 4.67
N LYS A 91 -6.31 11.87 5.78
CA LYS A 91 -6.77 11.46 7.13
C LYS A 91 -8.20 11.93 7.37
N ASN A 92 -8.96 11.17 8.17
CA ASN A 92 -10.40 11.41 8.40
C ASN A 92 -11.28 11.30 7.14
N THR A 93 -10.79 10.70 6.06
CA THR A 93 -11.57 10.51 4.84
C THR A 93 -11.67 9.01 4.54
N PRO A 94 -12.88 8.45 4.40
CA PRO A 94 -13.03 7.03 4.06
C PRO A 94 -12.34 6.70 2.73
N PRO A 95 -11.68 5.53 2.60
CA PRO A 95 -10.95 5.13 1.39
C PRO A 95 -11.78 5.26 0.10
N LYS A 96 -13.06 4.94 0.15
CA LYS A 96 -13.97 5.10 -1.00
C LYS A 96 -14.10 6.55 -1.49
N LYS A 97 -14.15 7.50 -0.57
CA LYS A 97 -14.17 8.94 -0.93
C LYS A 97 -12.82 9.38 -1.46
N CYS A 98 -11.72 8.85 -0.90
CA CYS A 98 -10.38 9.13 -1.38
C CYS A 98 -10.20 8.67 -2.84
N VAL A 99 -10.62 7.45 -3.17
CA VAL A 99 -10.54 6.93 -4.56
C VAL A 99 -11.29 7.84 -5.53
N LYS A 100 -12.48 8.33 -5.14
CA LYS A 100 -13.22 9.30 -5.98
C LYS A 100 -12.40 10.58 -6.18
N SER A 101 -11.85 11.14 -5.11
CA SER A 101 -11.01 12.34 -5.18
C SER A 101 -9.76 12.13 -6.05
N PHE A 102 -9.12 10.97 -5.96
CA PHE A 102 -7.97 10.62 -6.80
C PHE A 102 -8.35 10.59 -8.27
N ASN A 103 -9.45 9.94 -8.62
CA ASN A 103 -9.94 9.89 -10.01
C ASN A 103 -10.22 11.29 -10.56
N ASP A 104 -10.85 12.17 -9.75
CA ASP A 104 -11.13 13.56 -10.13
C ASP A 104 -9.84 14.37 -10.37
N GLN A 105 -8.74 14.00 -9.72
CA GLN A 105 -7.41 14.63 -9.83
C GLN A 105 -6.48 13.93 -10.85
N GLY A 106 -6.91 12.84 -11.50
CA GLY A 106 -6.08 12.03 -12.38
C GLY A 106 -4.95 11.28 -11.64
N ARG A 107 -5.13 11.01 -10.35
CA ARG A 107 -4.19 10.24 -9.53
C ARG A 107 -4.64 8.78 -9.40
N PHE A 108 -3.73 7.92 -9.02
CA PHE A 108 -3.94 6.48 -8.87
C PHE A 108 -3.77 6.08 -7.41
N ALA A 109 -4.76 5.37 -6.86
CA ALA A 109 -4.66 4.76 -5.53
C ALA A 109 -3.54 3.72 -5.48
N LEU A 110 -2.75 3.70 -4.39
CA LEU A 110 -1.67 2.71 -4.24
C LEU A 110 -2.22 1.32 -3.95
N THR A 111 -1.53 0.30 -4.50
CA THR A 111 -1.76 -1.12 -4.24
C THR A 111 -0.94 -1.60 -3.04
N VAL A 112 -1.14 -2.87 -2.62
CA VAL A 112 -0.33 -3.49 -1.54
C VAL A 112 1.15 -3.54 -1.91
N ASP A 113 1.51 -3.91 -3.14
CA ASP A 113 2.89 -3.93 -3.62
C ASP A 113 3.54 -2.54 -3.46
N GLU A 114 2.81 -1.51 -3.85
CA GLU A 114 3.25 -0.12 -3.81
C GLU A 114 3.34 0.42 -2.39
N GLY A 115 2.41 0.04 -1.52
CA GLY A 115 2.45 0.39 -0.11
C GLY A 115 3.62 -0.28 0.63
N ILE A 116 3.92 -1.54 0.32
CA ILE A 116 5.09 -2.23 0.87
C ILE A 116 6.38 -1.56 0.38
N ALA A 117 6.47 -1.20 -0.89
CA ALA A 117 7.60 -0.43 -1.41
C ALA A 117 7.73 0.92 -0.70
N LEU A 118 6.61 1.63 -0.46
CA LEU A 118 6.59 2.90 0.28
C LEU A 118 7.24 2.76 1.66
N ILE A 119 6.77 1.83 2.48
CA ILE A 119 7.28 1.66 3.85
C ILE A 119 8.69 1.03 3.89
N SER A 120 9.10 0.32 2.84
CA SER A 120 10.46 -0.21 2.72
C SER A 120 11.51 0.89 2.49
N HIS A 121 11.12 1.99 1.84
CA HIS A 121 11.99 3.12 1.56
C HIS A 121 11.82 4.28 2.56
N CYS A 122 10.61 4.45 3.08
CA CYS A 122 10.20 5.55 3.93
C CYS A 122 9.39 5.05 5.12
N PRO A 123 9.98 4.24 6.03
CA PRO A 123 9.27 3.65 7.16
C PRO A 123 8.71 4.69 8.13
N GLU A 124 9.32 5.87 8.21
CA GLU A 124 8.89 7.00 9.03
C GLU A 124 7.47 7.52 8.69
N VAL A 125 6.94 7.16 7.54
CA VAL A 125 5.54 7.47 7.18
C VAL A 125 4.58 6.87 8.22
N LEU A 126 4.83 5.65 8.68
CA LEU A 126 3.99 4.96 9.66
C LEU A 126 4.10 5.52 11.09
N GLU A 127 5.10 6.36 11.38
CA GLU A 127 5.17 7.11 12.64
C GLU A 127 4.13 8.23 12.71
N SER A 128 3.70 8.73 11.55
CA SER A 128 2.76 9.84 11.45
C SER A 128 1.30 9.41 11.29
N HIS A 129 1.05 8.32 10.57
CA HIS A 129 -0.30 7.80 10.29
C HIS A 129 -0.25 6.38 9.72
N TRP A 130 -1.40 5.72 9.71
CA TRP A 130 -1.60 4.44 9.01
C TRP A 130 -1.86 4.72 7.52
N VAL A 131 -1.38 3.84 6.67
CA VAL A 131 -1.49 3.99 5.22
C VAL A 131 -2.53 3.03 4.66
N ASP A 132 -3.63 3.56 4.16
CA ASP A 132 -4.64 2.79 3.45
C ASP A 132 -4.27 2.68 1.97
N LEU A 133 -4.47 1.49 1.40
CA LEU A 133 -4.03 1.13 0.05
C LEU A 133 -5.24 0.74 -0.83
N PRO A 134 -6.12 1.70 -1.18
CA PRO A 134 -7.37 1.39 -1.86
C PRO A 134 -7.21 0.98 -3.33
N GLY A 135 -5.98 0.94 -3.86
CA GLY A 135 -5.66 0.29 -5.13
C GLY A 135 -5.68 -1.24 -5.06
N SER A 136 -5.83 -1.81 -3.85
CA SER A 136 -6.04 -3.26 -3.64
C SER A 136 -7.27 -3.51 -2.77
N VAL A 137 -7.81 -4.73 -2.87
CA VAL A 137 -8.96 -5.19 -2.09
C VAL A 137 -8.71 -6.59 -1.55
N LEU A 138 -9.31 -6.91 -0.40
CA LEU A 138 -9.26 -8.25 0.17
C LEU A 138 -10.17 -9.19 -0.63
N ILE A 139 -9.63 -10.33 -1.06
CA ILE A 139 -10.36 -11.34 -1.81
C ILE A 139 -11.46 -11.95 -0.93
N HIS A 140 -12.70 -11.89 -1.38
CA HIS A 140 -13.87 -12.26 -0.59
C HIS A 140 -13.83 -13.64 0.07
N LYS A 141 -13.26 -14.65 -0.60
CA LYS A 141 -13.14 -16.00 -0.03
C LYS A 141 -12.33 -16.06 1.27
N PHE A 142 -11.39 -15.12 1.47
CA PHE A 142 -10.55 -15.07 2.67
C PHE A 142 -11.17 -14.24 3.80
N VAL A 143 -12.14 -13.39 3.50
CA VAL A 143 -12.90 -12.66 4.53
C VAL A 143 -13.56 -13.65 5.49
N GLY A 144 -14.19 -14.71 4.97
CA GLY A 144 -14.82 -15.75 5.76
C GLY A 144 -13.84 -16.50 6.66
N GLU A 145 -12.65 -16.84 6.16
CA GLU A 145 -11.62 -17.57 6.92
C GLU A 145 -11.07 -16.73 8.09
N ASP A 146 -10.79 -15.44 7.86
CA ASP A 146 -10.26 -14.57 8.91
C ASP A 146 -11.30 -14.26 9.98
N VAL A 147 -12.54 -13.99 9.57
CA VAL A 147 -13.67 -13.75 10.48
C VAL A 147 -13.98 -15.01 11.32
N MET A 148 -13.89 -16.21 10.72
CA MET A 148 -14.04 -17.48 11.42
C MET A 148 -12.96 -17.67 12.49
N LYS A 149 -11.69 -17.44 12.15
CA LYS A 149 -10.55 -17.58 13.06
C LYS A 149 -10.62 -16.62 14.25
N ARG A 150 -11.27 -15.47 14.09
CA ARG A 150 -11.43 -14.45 15.14
C ARG A 150 -12.69 -14.60 15.99
N GLY A 151 -13.53 -15.59 15.71
CA GLY A 151 -14.80 -15.80 16.44
C GLY A 151 -15.82 -14.69 16.22
N MET A 152 -15.67 -13.88 15.16
CA MET A 152 -16.54 -12.71 14.89
C MET A 152 -17.77 -13.04 14.04
N LEU A 153 -17.96 -14.29 13.63
CA LEU A 153 -19.01 -14.70 12.67
C LEU A 153 -20.44 -14.50 13.15
N SER A 154 -20.66 -14.52 14.47
CA SER A 154 -22.02 -14.42 15.03
C SER A 154 -22.58 -12.99 15.02
N SER A 155 -21.77 -11.99 14.68
CA SER A 155 -22.14 -10.57 14.81
C SER A 155 -22.05 -9.75 13.51
N LEU A 156 -21.62 -10.34 12.37
CA LEU A 156 -21.52 -9.60 11.14
C LEU A 156 -22.90 -9.54 10.43
N PRO A 157 -23.42 -8.34 10.14
CA PRO A 157 -24.65 -8.17 9.37
C PRO A 157 -24.49 -8.77 7.96
N PRO A 158 -25.57 -9.26 7.30
CA PRO A 158 -25.56 -9.74 5.92
C PRO A 158 -24.97 -8.72 4.91
N ALA A 159 -25.02 -7.43 5.22
CA ALA A 159 -24.42 -6.37 4.42
C ALA A 159 -22.88 -6.52 4.25
N PHE A 160 -22.19 -7.17 5.21
CA PHE A 160 -20.74 -7.40 5.11
C PHE A 160 -20.36 -8.45 4.07
N ALA A 161 -21.27 -9.31 3.63
CA ALA A 161 -21.00 -10.26 2.54
C ALA A 161 -20.72 -9.58 1.19
N LYS A 162 -21.06 -8.28 1.05
CA LYS A 162 -20.77 -7.46 -0.14
C LYS A 162 -19.85 -6.29 0.16
N ALA A 163 -19.28 -6.24 1.35
CA ALA A 163 -18.42 -5.14 1.77
C ALA A 163 -17.04 -5.24 1.12
N THR A 164 -16.53 -4.13 0.62
CA THR A 164 -15.15 -4.01 0.14
C THR A 164 -14.25 -3.67 1.32
N PHE A 165 -13.16 -4.43 1.46
CA PHE A 165 -12.15 -4.21 2.48
C PHE A 165 -10.83 -3.78 1.82
N VAL A 166 -10.26 -2.71 2.35
CA VAL A 166 -9.03 -2.08 1.85
C VAL A 166 -7.86 -2.46 2.76
N PRO A 167 -6.71 -2.86 2.19
CA PRO A 167 -5.51 -3.12 2.98
C PRO A 167 -4.99 -1.84 3.66
N THR A 168 -4.50 -2.00 4.88
CA THR A 168 -3.95 -0.92 5.70
C THR A 168 -2.64 -1.36 6.33
N LEU A 169 -1.59 -0.56 6.17
CA LEU A 169 -0.30 -0.70 6.84
C LEU A 169 -0.25 0.19 8.06
N ASN A 170 0.13 -0.37 9.22
CA ASN A 170 0.26 0.41 10.45
C ASN A 170 1.31 -0.16 11.40
N TYR A 171 1.73 0.63 12.39
CA TYR A 171 2.46 0.17 13.57
C TYR A 171 1.51 -0.06 14.74
N ILE A 172 1.67 -1.20 15.42
CA ILE A 172 1.02 -1.47 16.69
C ILE A 172 2.06 -1.33 17.80
N TYR A 173 1.77 -0.48 18.79
CA TYR A 173 2.63 -0.28 19.98
C TYR A 173 4.09 0.05 19.64
N TYR A 174 4.33 0.85 18.57
CA TYR A 174 5.63 1.34 18.10
C TYR A 174 6.63 0.28 17.59
N ASN A 175 6.37 -1.03 17.80
CA ASN A 175 7.34 -2.09 17.50
C ASN A 175 6.82 -3.18 16.57
N TYR A 176 5.61 -3.06 16.02
CA TYR A 176 5.02 -4.08 15.17
C TYR A 176 4.49 -3.51 13.87
N LEU A 177 5.15 -3.84 12.77
CA LEU A 177 4.60 -3.61 11.44
C LEU A 177 3.47 -4.59 11.19
N ARG A 178 2.34 -4.10 10.72
CA ARG A 178 1.14 -4.89 10.47
C ARG A 178 0.52 -4.53 9.13
N LEU A 179 0.25 -5.54 8.31
CA LEU A 179 -0.70 -5.46 7.22
C LEU A 179 -2.06 -5.95 7.72
N TYR A 180 -3.08 -5.12 7.57
CA TYR A 180 -4.45 -5.36 8.02
C TYR A 180 -5.44 -4.93 6.94
N TYR A 181 -6.72 -4.86 7.26
CA TYR A 181 -7.74 -4.28 6.39
C TYR A 181 -8.74 -3.45 7.20
N ILE A 182 -9.32 -2.46 6.53
CA ILE A 182 -10.46 -1.68 7.03
C ILE A 182 -11.60 -1.75 6.00
N TYR A 183 -12.83 -1.51 6.45
CA TYR A 183 -13.94 -1.35 5.54
C TYR A 183 -13.79 -0.04 4.75
N GLU A 184 -14.08 -0.05 3.42
CA GLU A 184 -13.85 1.11 2.53
C GLU A 184 -14.58 2.40 2.94
N MET A 185 -15.61 2.29 3.79
CA MET A 185 -16.37 3.41 4.33
C MET A 185 -15.91 3.84 5.73
N THR A 186 -14.89 3.22 6.29
CA THR A 186 -14.37 3.57 7.61
C THR A 186 -13.68 4.92 7.58
N GLU A 187 -14.08 5.80 8.46
CA GLU A 187 -13.45 7.09 8.72
C GLU A 187 -12.63 6.99 10.02
N THR A 188 -11.36 7.34 9.96
CA THR A 188 -10.47 7.27 11.11
C THR A 188 -9.44 8.39 11.08
N PRO A 189 -9.15 9.03 12.25
CA PRO A 189 -8.13 10.06 12.35
C PRO A 189 -6.69 9.51 12.21
N TYR A 190 -6.54 8.19 12.23
CA TYR A 190 -5.24 7.54 12.25
C TYR A 190 -4.76 7.09 10.88
N SER A 191 -5.66 6.91 9.91
CA SER A 191 -5.31 6.44 8.59
C SER A 191 -5.68 7.42 7.49
N GLY A 192 -4.98 7.32 6.38
CA GLY A 192 -5.27 8.02 5.15
C GLY A 192 -4.83 7.23 3.93
N SER A 193 -5.56 7.39 2.84
CA SER A 193 -5.35 6.66 1.59
C SER A 193 -4.22 7.27 0.77
N ALA A 194 -3.24 6.45 0.40
CA ALA A 194 -2.11 6.86 -0.41
C ALA A 194 -2.39 6.79 -1.92
N SER A 195 -1.72 7.66 -2.69
CA SER A 195 -1.88 7.76 -4.14
C SER A 195 -0.58 8.16 -4.83
N CYS A 196 -0.53 7.98 -6.17
CA CYS A 196 0.55 8.50 -7.01
C CYS A 196 -0.01 9.20 -8.24
N ALA A 197 0.81 10.06 -8.87
CA ALA A 197 0.41 10.72 -10.12
C ALA A 197 0.57 9.80 -11.34
N SER A 198 1.58 8.93 -11.35
CA SER A 198 1.77 7.99 -12.46
C SER A 198 2.61 6.76 -12.08
N ARG A 199 2.48 5.72 -12.91
CA ARG A 199 3.29 4.50 -12.92
C ARG A 199 4.10 4.46 -14.20
N LEU A 200 5.43 4.53 -14.11
CA LEU A 200 6.33 4.44 -15.27
C LEU A 200 6.96 3.05 -15.31
N SER A 201 6.55 2.23 -16.27
CA SER A 201 7.19 0.95 -16.60
C SER A 201 8.33 1.13 -17.58
N LEU A 202 9.22 0.12 -17.59
CA LEU A 202 10.29 -0.03 -18.60
C LEU A 202 9.74 -0.55 -19.91
#